data_2a92b6bfad84a104293458c3bf5008d3
#
_entry.id   2a92b6bfad84a104293458c3bf5008d3
#
_cell.length_a   1.000
_cell.length_b   1.000
_cell.length_c   1.000
_cell.angle_alpha   90.00
_cell.angle_beta   90.00
_cell.angle_gamma   90.00
#
_symmetry.space_group_name_H-M   'P 1'
#
loop_
_entity.id
_entity.type
_entity.pdbx_description
1 polymer ?
#
loop_
_entity_poly.entity_id
_entity_poly.type
_entity_poly.pdbx_seq_one_letter_code
_entity_poly.pdbx_strand_id
1 'polypeptide(L)'
;MIKNRVDIISLGCSKNLVDSEQVMAQFASRGFDVFHDSADVKGQYVIINTCGFIGDAKEESIEMILSMAQAKKRRKIGKLIVMGCLSERYREELKTEIPEVDAFYGKFDWVNIANDLFQDSLSTENQRVITTPSHYAYVKIAEGCNRTCSYCAIPIITGKYKSRTIESIVEEVKLLVANGVKEFQLIAQDLTFYGYDLYKTNKLADLVQTLANIPGVEWLRLHYGYPNQFPYEILD
;
A
#
# COMPACT_ATOMS: atom_id res chain seq x y z
N MET A 1 -4.62 24.98 8.57
CA MET A 1 -3.43 24.09 8.38
C MET A 1 -2.65 23.99 9.68
N ILE A 2 -2.32 22.79 10.12
CA ILE A 2 -1.49 22.50 11.30
C ILE A 2 -0.08 22.10 10.82
N LYS A 3 0.96 22.75 11.38
CA LYS A 3 2.35 22.41 11.09
C LYS A 3 2.72 21.05 11.69
N ASN A 4 3.69 20.37 11.10
CA ASN A 4 4.18 19.04 11.48
C ASN A 4 3.09 17.95 11.53
N ARG A 5 1.94 18.18 10.90
CA ARG A 5 0.86 17.20 10.76
C ARG A 5 0.77 16.71 9.32
N VAL A 6 0.64 15.39 9.17
CA VAL A 6 0.33 14.71 7.90
C VAL A 6 -0.98 13.97 8.05
N ASP A 7 -1.91 14.23 7.15
CA ASP A 7 -3.14 13.46 7.02
C ASP A 7 -3.02 12.55 5.80
N ILE A 8 -3.23 11.24 5.98
CA ILE A 8 -3.23 10.26 4.90
C ILE A 8 -4.63 9.70 4.76
N ILE A 9 -5.17 9.74 3.55
CA ILE A 9 -6.49 9.24 3.18
C ILE A 9 -6.27 8.02 2.29
N SER A 10 -6.75 6.86 2.74
CA SER A 10 -6.57 5.59 2.03
C SER A 10 -7.87 5.15 1.38
N LEU A 11 -7.89 5.19 0.05
CA LEU A 11 -9.00 4.71 -0.75
C LEU A 11 -8.64 3.37 -1.41
N GLY A 12 -9.61 2.46 -1.49
CA GLY A 12 -9.46 1.20 -2.20
C GLY A 12 -9.18 -0.01 -1.32
N CYS A 13 -8.18 -0.81 -1.63
CA CYS A 13 -8.01 -2.15 -1.09
C CYS A 13 -6.90 -2.25 -0.02
N SER A 14 -6.83 -3.42 0.64
CA SER A 14 -5.78 -3.74 1.63
C SER A 14 -4.33 -3.54 1.12
N LYS A 15 -4.09 -3.67 -0.19
CA LYS A 15 -2.77 -3.39 -0.78
C LYS A 15 -2.42 -1.91 -0.74
N ASN A 16 -3.41 -1.05 -0.99
CA ASN A 16 -3.23 0.40 -0.84
C ASN A 16 -3.05 0.79 0.63
N LEU A 17 -3.77 0.12 1.54
CA LEU A 17 -3.60 0.37 2.98
C LEU A 17 -2.16 0.11 3.43
N VAL A 18 -1.56 -1.01 3.02
CA VAL A 18 -0.14 -1.30 3.32
C VAL A 18 0.78 -0.20 2.81
N ASP A 19 0.57 0.30 1.58
CA ASP A 19 1.37 1.39 1.03
C ASP A 19 1.20 2.69 1.85
N SER A 20 -0.04 3.00 2.28
CA SER A 20 -0.30 4.15 3.15
C SER A 20 0.40 4.04 4.49
N GLU A 21 0.37 2.88 5.14
CA GLU A 21 1.04 2.63 6.42
C GLU A 21 2.57 2.77 6.32
N GLN A 22 3.15 2.39 5.19
CA GLN A 22 4.57 2.60 4.92
C GLN A 22 4.90 4.08 4.68
N VAL A 23 4.04 4.81 3.96
CA VAL A 23 4.18 6.27 3.82
C VAL A 23 4.05 6.97 5.16
N MET A 24 3.09 6.54 6.00
CA MET A 24 2.96 7.07 7.38
C MET A 24 4.27 6.92 8.16
N ALA A 25 4.94 5.76 8.07
CA ALA A 25 6.22 5.53 8.74
C ALA A 25 7.33 6.47 8.25
N GLN A 26 7.35 6.80 6.94
CA GLN A 26 8.31 7.77 6.40
C GLN A 26 8.18 9.15 7.05
N PHE A 27 6.96 9.61 7.29
CA PHE A 27 6.73 10.90 7.95
C PHE A 27 6.92 10.82 9.46
N ALA A 28 6.44 9.76 10.10
CA ALA A 28 6.60 9.56 11.54
C ALA A 28 8.08 9.53 11.96
N SER A 29 8.94 8.86 11.17
CA SER A 29 10.39 8.82 11.41
C SER A 29 11.10 10.18 11.24
N ARG A 30 10.41 11.17 10.65
CA ARG A 30 10.86 12.57 10.54
C ARG A 30 10.21 13.50 11.56
N GLY A 31 9.53 12.93 12.56
CA GLY A 31 8.92 13.68 13.67
C GLY A 31 7.59 14.35 13.33
N PHE A 32 6.90 13.92 12.28
CA PHE A 32 5.54 14.37 11.99
C PHE A 32 4.50 13.59 12.79
N ASP A 33 3.46 14.28 13.23
CA ASP A 33 2.23 13.67 13.72
C ASP A 33 1.43 13.14 12.52
N VAL A 34 1.24 11.83 12.43
CA VAL A 34 0.55 11.18 11.32
C VAL A 34 -0.87 10.78 11.69
N PHE A 35 -1.82 11.08 10.83
CA PHE A 35 -3.24 10.79 10.99
C PHE A 35 -3.74 10.02 9.77
N HIS A 36 -4.48 8.96 10.02
CA HIS A 36 -5.09 8.13 8.99
C HIS A 36 -6.61 8.32 8.98
N ASP A 37 -7.17 8.56 7.80
CA ASP A 37 -8.62 8.73 7.55
C ASP A 37 -9.31 9.65 8.57
N SER A 38 -8.65 10.75 8.91
CA SER A 38 -9.18 11.72 9.88
C SER A 38 -10.43 12.43 9.33
N ALA A 39 -11.46 12.55 10.16
CA ALA A 39 -12.65 13.33 9.82
C ALA A 39 -12.35 14.84 9.66
N ASP A 40 -11.27 15.35 10.26
CA ASP A 40 -10.87 16.76 10.22
C ASP A 40 -9.46 16.88 9.61
N VAL A 41 -9.40 16.88 8.28
CA VAL A 41 -8.18 16.99 7.49
C VAL A 41 -7.68 18.43 7.48
N LYS A 42 -6.49 18.67 8.04
CA LYS A 42 -5.91 20.02 8.17
C LYS A 42 -4.38 20.05 8.24
N GLY A 43 -3.73 18.98 7.81
CA GLY A 43 -2.28 18.81 7.87
C GLY A 43 -1.50 19.76 6.97
N GLN A 44 -0.22 19.87 7.29
CA GLN A 44 0.79 20.51 6.42
C GLN A 44 0.95 19.73 5.12
N TYR A 45 0.85 18.42 5.18
CA TYR A 45 0.79 17.52 4.04
C TYR A 45 -0.50 16.72 4.09
N VAL A 46 -1.16 16.58 2.97
CA VAL A 46 -2.30 15.69 2.78
C VAL A 46 -1.97 14.77 1.63
N ILE A 47 -2.01 13.46 1.89
CA ILE A 47 -1.67 12.43 0.91
C ILE A 47 -2.90 11.58 0.67
N ILE A 48 -3.34 11.47 -0.58
CA ILE A 48 -4.48 10.63 -0.97
C ILE A 48 -3.94 9.43 -1.73
N ASN A 49 -4.12 8.24 -1.17
CA ASN A 49 -3.82 6.99 -1.84
C ASN A 49 -5.08 6.49 -2.56
N THR A 50 -5.04 6.53 -3.89
CA THR A 50 -6.21 6.41 -4.76
C THR A 50 -6.39 5.01 -5.34
N CYS A 51 -7.67 4.65 -5.60
CA CYS A 51 -8.05 3.44 -6.33
C CYS A 51 -8.35 3.77 -7.80
N GLY A 52 -7.82 2.97 -8.72
CA GLY A 52 -8.03 3.14 -10.17
C GLY A 52 -8.65 1.91 -10.85
N PHE A 53 -9.20 0.95 -10.08
CA PHE A 53 -9.61 -0.35 -10.61
C PHE A 53 -11.04 -0.35 -11.16
N ILE A 54 -12.05 -0.03 -10.34
CA ILE A 54 -13.48 -0.04 -10.72
C ILE A 54 -14.04 1.38 -10.82
N GLY A 55 -15.17 1.54 -11.51
CA GLY A 55 -15.82 2.82 -11.76
C GLY A 55 -16.04 3.63 -10.48
N ASP A 56 -16.83 3.09 -9.57
CA ASP A 56 -17.21 3.76 -8.32
C ASP A 56 -16.00 4.17 -7.47
N ALA A 57 -14.97 3.31 -7.37
CA ALA A 57 -13.76 3.65 -6.62
C ALA A 57 -12.89 4.72 -7.32
N LYS A 58 -12.98 4.86 -8.64
CA LYS A 58 -12.36 5.97 -9.37
C LYS A 58 -13.10 7.27 -9.09
N GLU A 59 -14.44 7.26 -9.12
CA GLU A 59 -15.27 8.43 -8.80
C GLU A 59 -15.00 8.89 -7.37
N GLU A 60 -15.05 8.02 -6.39
CA GLU A 60 -14.69 8.31 -5.00
C GLU A 60 -13.30 8.96 -4.89
N SER A 61 -12.32 8.41 -5.61
CA SER A 61 -10.95 8.94 -5.60
C SER A 61 -10.89 10.35 -6.20
N ILE A 62 -11.58 10.61 -7.31
CA ILE A 62 -11.63 11.93 -7.96
C ILE A 62 -12.36 12.94 -7.07
N GLU A 63 -13.49 12.57 -6.49
CA GLU A 63 -14.25 13.44 -5.59
C GLU A 63 -13.42 13.82 -4.35
N MET A 64 -12.67 12.88 -3.78
CA MET A 64 -11.77 13.16 -2.66
C MET A 64 -10.66 14.12 -3.06
N ILE A 65 -10.02 13.92 -4.22
CA ILE A 65 -8.98 14.83 -4.72
C ILE A 65 -9.57 16.24 -4.90
N LEU A 66 -10.72 16.38 -5.54
CA LEU A 66 -11.38 17.67 -5.76
C LEU A 66 -11.78 18.36 -4.44
N SER A 67 -12.28 17.60 -3.47
CA SER A 67 -12.59 18.11 -2.13
C SER A 67 -11.35 18.68 -1.44
N MET A 68 -10.22 17.95 -1.47
CA MET A 68 -8.97 18.41 -0.87
C MET A 68 -8.32 19.55 -1.67
N ALA A 69 -8.47 19.59 -2.99
CA ALA A 69 -8.06 20.74 -3.82
C ALA A 69 -8.81 22.03 -3.40
N GLN A 70 -10.12 21.92 -3.14
CA GLN A 70 -10.89 23.05 -2.61
C GLN A 70 -10.44 23.44 -1.19
N ALA A 71 -10.15 22.47 -0.31
CA ALA A 71 -9.62 22.74 1.03
C ALA A 71 -8.28 23.47 0.96
N LYS A 72 -7.42 23.11 0.00
CA LYS A 72 -6.14 23.79 -0.26
C LYS A 72 -6.36 25.24 -0.74
N LYS A 73 -7.24 25.50 -1.70
CA LYS A 73 -7.60 26.87 -2.13
C LYS A 73 -8.07 27.74 -0.95
N ARG A 74 -8.78 27.14 -0.01
CA ARG A 74 -9.23 27.82 1.23
C ARG A 74 -8.16 27.90 2.33
N ARG A 75 -6.92 27.47 2.05
CA ARG A 75 -5.77 27.43 2.99
C ARG A 75 -6.04 26.59 4.26
N LYS A 76 -6.96 25.62 4.21
CA LYS A 76 -7.24 24.70 5.31
C LYS A 76 -6.15 23.64 5.45
N ILE A 77 -5.56 23.22 4.33
CA ILE A 77 -4.47 22.26 4.24
C ILE A 77 -3.25 22.89 3.56
N GLY A 78 -2.09 22.25 3.70
CA GLY A 78 -0.85 22.67 3.04
C GLY A 78 -0.68 22.01 1.66
N LYS A 79 0.35 21.22 1.49
CA LYS A 79 0.60 20.49 0.23
C LYS A 79 -0.38 19.31 0.06
N LEU A 80 -0.91 19.17 -1.15
CA LEU A 80 -1.76 18.06 -1.57
C LEU A 80 -0.98 17.12 -2.49
N ILE A 81 -0.88 15.86 -2.11
CA ILE A 81 -0.14 14.82 -2.84
C ILE A 81 -1.11 13.70 -3.17
N VAL A 82 -1.06 13.20 -4.38
CA VAL A 82 -1.88 12.06 -4.84
C VAL A 82 -0.98 10.90 -5.23
N MET A 83 -1.30 9.70 -4.76
CA MET A 83 -0.58 8.47 -5.08
C MET A 83 -1.53 7.31 -5.39
N GLY A 84 -0.99 6.19 -5.81
CA GLY A 84 -1.72 4.94 -5.95
C GLY A 84 -2.20 4.62 -7.37
N CYS A 85 -3.19 3.73 -7.46
CA CYS A 85 -3.60 3.11 -8.72
C CYS A 85 -4.22 4.08 -9.75
N LEU A 86 -5.00 5.06 -9.30
CA LEU A 86 -5.58 6.06 -10.19
C LEU A 86 -4.48 6.98 -10.73
N SER A 87 -3.60 7.45 -9.84
CA SER A 87 -2.46 8.28 -10.22
C SER A 87 -1.49 7.55 -11.16
N GLU A 88 -1.26 6.24 -10.97
CA GLU A 88 -0.45 5.44 -11.91
C GLU A 88 -1.04 5.46 -13.32
N ARG A 89 -2.35 5.29 -13.42
CA ARG A 89 -3.02 5.10 -14.70
C ARG A 89 -3.31 6.40 -15.47
N TYR A 90 -3.62 7.48 -14.76
CA TYR A 90 -4.16 8.73 -15.33
C TYR A 90 -3.36 9.97 -14.89
N ARG A 91 -2.05 9.83 -14.65
CA ARG A 91 -1.19 10.88 -14.10
C ARG A 91 -1.23 12.18 -14.91
N GLU A 92 -1.11 12.09 -16.21
CA GLU A 92 -1.00 13.27 -17.08
C GLU A 92 -2.36 14.00 -17.22
N GLU A 93 -3.44 13.23 -17.29
CA GLU A 93 -4.79 13.78 -17.29
C GLU A 93 -5.09 14.50 -15.97
N LEU A 94 -4.79 13.84 -14.84
CA LEU A 94 -5.02 14.42 -13.51
C LEU A 94 -4.20 15.68 -13.27
N LYS A 95 -2.95 15.75 -13.74
CA LYS A 95 -2.12 16.95 -13.66
C LYS A 95 -2.72 18.11 -14.41
N THR A 96 -3.32 17.86 -15.57
CA THR A 96 -3.94 18.87 -16.40
C THR A 96 -5.25 19.38 -15.80
N GLU A 97 -6.09 18.45 -15.32
CA GLU A 97 -7.42 18.75 -14.83
C GLU A 97 -7.46 19.29 -13.41
N ILE A 98 -6.47 18.92 -12.56
CA ILE A 98 -6.44 19.31 -11.15
C ILE A 98 -5.07 19.90 -10.79
N PRO A 99 -4.76 21.10 -11.28
CA PRO A 99 -3.44 21.75 -11.07
C PRO A 99 -3.17 22.14 -9.59
N GLU A 100 -4.15 22.04 -8.72
CA GLU A 100 -3.99 22.28 -7.28
C GLU A 100 -3.17 21.21 -6.58
N VAL A 101 -3.03 20.01 -7.15
CA VAL A 101 -2.21 18.93 -6.60
C VAL A 101 -0.74 19.27 -6.79
N ASP A 102 0.04 19.24 -5.72
CA ASP A 102 1.47 19.61 -5.76
C ASP A 102 2.34 18.50 -6.36
N ALA A 103 1.96 17.23 -6.17
CA ALA A 103 2.71 16.11 -6.71
C ALA A 103 1.82 14.88 -6.93
N PHE A 104 2.14 14.13 -7.98
CA PHE A 104 1.52 12.84 -8.30
C PHE A 104 2.58 11.75 -8.29
N TYR A 105 2.33 10.70 -7.49
CA TYR A 105 3.15 9.49 -7.42
C TYR A 105 2.35 8.29 -7.93
N GLY A 106 3.00 7.42 -8.66
CA GLY A 106 2.40 6.18 -9.12
C GLY A 106 2.31 5.11 -8.03
N LYS A 107 1.88 3.93 -8.44
CA LYS A 107 1.72 2.78 -7.55
C LYS A 107 3.03 2.34 -6.90
N PHE A 108 4.17 2.61 -7.53
CA PHE A 108 5.49 2.18 -7.06
C PHE A 108 6.39 3.33 -6.60
N ASP A 109 6.00 4.57 -6.89
CA ASP A 109 6.83 5.76 -6.61
C ASP A 109 6.70 6.23 -5.15
N TRP A 110 5.71 5.73 -4.41
CA TRP A 110 5.41 6.15 -3.03
C TRP A 110 6.61 5.97 -2.08
N VAL A 111 7.50 5.06 -2.38
CA VAL A 111 8.73 4.83 -1.58
C VAL A 111 9.59 6.09 -1.46
N ASN A 112 9.48 7.00 -2.42
CA ASN A 112 10.28 8.21 -2.51
C ASN A 112 9.56 9.47 -2.00
N ILE A 113 8.28 9.40 -1.63
CA ILE A 113 7.48 10.60 -1.32
C ILE A 113 8.17 11.50 -0.29
N ALA A 114 8.54 10.95 0.86
CA ALA A 114 9.16 11.75 1.90
C ALA A 114 10.59 12.16 1.53
N ASN A 115 11.37 11.27 0.90
CA ASN A 115 12.73 11.59 0.46
C ASN A 115 12.74 12.76 -0.54
N ASP A 116 11.81 12.76 -1.51
CA ASP A 116 11.66 13.84 -2.49
C ASP A 116 11.26 15.17 -1.83
N LEU A 117 10.34 15.09 -0.84
CA LEU A 117 9.85 16.29 -0.15
C LEU A 117 10.90 16.92 0.77
N PHE A 118 11.72 16.11 1.42
CA PHE A 118 12.71 16.54 2.40
C PHE A 118 14.13 16.57 1.85
N GLN A 119 14.33 16.08 0.61
CA GLN A 119 15.65 16.01 -0.06
C GLN A 119 16.68 15.23 0.79
N ASP A 120 16.21 14.15 1.42
CA ASP A 120 17.02 13.24 2.22
C ASP A 120 16.93 11.80 1.67
N SER A 121 17.61 10.86 2.33
CA SER A 121 17.61 9.45 1.96
C SER A 121 17.37 8.53 3.16
N LEU A 122 16.51 8.95 4.07
CA LEU A 122 16.18 8.15 5.25
C LEU A 122 15.47 6.86 4.83
N SER A 123 16.08 5.72 5.14
CA SER A 123 15.46 4.42 4.90
C SER A 123 14.46 4.09 6.00
N THR A 124 13.25 3.75 5.59
CA THR A 124 12.18 3.25 6.46
C THR A 124 11.70 1.89 5.97
N GLU A 125 12.60 1.13 5.35
CA GLU A 125 12.30 -0.20 4.82
C GLU A 125 11.72 -1.10 5.93
N ASN A 126 10.66 -1.82 5.60
CA ASN A 126 9.89 -2.68 6.50
C ASN A 126 9.23 -1.97 7.72
N GLN A 127 9.36 -0.64 7.85
CA GLN A 127 8.65 0.10 8.89
C GLN A 127 7.24 0.45 8.45
N ARG A 128 6.27 0.32 9.36
CA ARG A 128 4.86 0.64 9.12
C ARG A 128 4.22 1.24 10.37
N VAL A 129 3.31 2.17 10.17
CA VAL A 129 2.37 2.62 11.20
C VAL A 129 1.07 1.86 10.98
N ILE A 130 0.84 0.83 11.78
CA ILE A 130 -0.31 -0.06 11.60
C ILE A 130 -1.60 0.68 11.93
N THR A 131 -2.56 0.61 11.02
CA THR A 131 -3.88 1.25 11.12
C THR A 131 -5.02 0.26 11.35
N THR A 132 -4.74 -1.03 11.15
CA THR A 132 -5.67 -2.11 11.51
C THR A 132 -5.73 -2.31 13.02
N PRO A 133 -6.77 -3.00 13.55
CA PRO A 133 -6.77 -3.44 14.94
C PRO A 133 -5.47 -4.18 15.31
N SER A 134 -5.00 -3.96 16.53
CA SER A 134 -3.65 -4.38 16.98
C SER A 134 -3.34 -5.87 16.84
N HIS A 135 -4.36 -6.73 16.71
CA HIS A 135 -4.18 -8.17 16.63
C HIS A 135 -3.84 -8.67 15.22
N TYR A 136 -4.11 -7.92 14.16
CA TYR A 136 -3.81 -8.36 12.79
C TYR A 136 -3.17 -7.29 11.92
N ALA A 137 -2.43 -7.74 10.90
CA ALA A 137 -1.89 -6.90 9.85
C ALA A 137 -1.95 -7.57 8.47
N TYR A 138 -2.10 -6.77 7.44
CA TYR A 138 -1.89 -7.23 6.07
C TYR A 138 -0.40 -7.32 5.76
N VAL A 139 0.03 -8.37 5.09
CA VAL A 139 1.40 -8.54 4.60
C VAL A 139 1.36 -8.73 3.08
N LYS A 140 1.86 -7.76 2.38
CA LYS A 140 1.91 -7.79 0.93
C LYS A 140 3.12 -8.59 0.47
N ILE A 141 2.89 -9.76 -0.16
CA ILE A 141 3.97 -10.68 -0.56
C ILE A 141 4.42 -10.48 -2.02
N ALA A 142 3.58 -9.84 -2.83
CA ALA A 142 3.89 -9.53 -4.22
C ALA A 142 3.06 -8.36 -4.75
N GLU A 143 3.50 -7.77 -5.85
CA GLU A 143 2.75 -6.80 -6.66
C GLU A 143 2.63 -7.28 -8.10
N GLY A 144 1.63 -6.72 -8.83
CA GLY A 144 1.41 -7.07 -10.22
C GLY A 144 0.68 -8.39 -10.44
N CYS A 145 0.35 -8.66 -11.70
CA CYS A 145 -0.33 -9.89 -12.08
C CYS A 145 -0.01 -10.25 -13.54
N ASN A 146 0.33 -11.52 -13.80
CA ASN A 146 0.61 -12.03 -15.14
C ASN A 146 -0.63 -12.63 -15.82
N ARG A 147 -1.79 -12.63 -15.15
CA ARG A 147 -3.02 -13.17 -15.76
C ARG A 147 -3.63 -12.17 -16.74
N THR A 148 -4.21 -12.70 -17.81
CA THR A 148 -4.81 -11.92 -18.90
C THR A 148 -6.32 -12.00 -18.87
N CYS A 149 -6.94 -11.84 -17.69
CA CYS A 149 -8.40 -11.82 -17.56
C CYS A 149 -9.00 -10.65 -18.33
N SER A 150 -9.96 -10.91 -19.21
CA SER A 150 -10.50 -9.94 -20.19
C SER A 150 -11.12 -8.67 -19.59
N TYR A 151 -11.60 -8.74 -18.35
CA TYR A 151 -12.25 -7.63 -17.64
C TYR A 151 -11.32 -6.92 -16.63
N CYS A 152 -10.07 -7.37 -16.49
CA CYS A 152 -9.21 -6.94 -15.38
C CYS A 152 -8.16 -5.93 -15.84
N ALA A 153 -8.17 -4.75 -15.20
CA ALA A 153 -7.19 -3.69 -15.47
C ALA A 153 -5.89 -3.82 -14.66
N ILE A 154 -5.78 -4.80 -13.77
CA ILE A 154 -4.61 -4.93 -12.87
C ILE A 154 -3.28 -4.98 -13.62
N PRO A 155 -3.09 -5.79 -14.68
CA PRO A 155 -1.81 -5.83 -15.39
C PRO A 155 -1.41 -4.49 -16.02
N ILE A 156 -2.40 -3.66 -16.38
CA ILE A 156 -2.17 -2.31 -16.94
C ILE A 156 -1.75 -1.33 -15.83
N ILE A 157 -2.30 -1.48 -14.61
CA ILE A 157 -2.05 -0.59 -13.49
C ILE A 157 -0.76 -0.97 -12.75
N THR A 158 -0.59 -2.27 -12.46
CA THR A 158 0.47 -2.75 -11.56
C THR A 158 1.58 -3.55 -12.28
N GLY A 159 1.43 -3.72 -13.60
CA GLY A 159 2.42 -4.41 -14.42
C GLY A 159 2.55 -5.91 -14.13
N LYS A 160 3.71 -6.46 -14.48
CA LYS A 160 4.04 -7.87 -14.30
C LYS A 160 4.17 -8.23 -12.82
N TYR A 161 3.90 -9.49 -12.51
CA TYR A 161 4.05 -10.03 -11.16
C TYR A 161 5.49 -9.92 -10.67
N LYS A 162 5.64 -9.40 -9.46
CA LYS A 162 6.93 -9.20 -8.80
C LYS A 162 6.80 -9.64 -7.33
N SER A 163 7.38 -10.79 -6.99
CA SER A 163 7.44 -11.31 -5.62
C SER A 163 8.40 -10.52 -4.76
N ARG A 164 8.09 -10.40 -3.48
CA ARG A 164 9.08 -10.08 -2.45
C ARG A 164 9.84 -11.34 -2.07
N THR A 165 11.08 -11.20 -1.60
CA THR A 165 11.85 -12.34 -1.11
C THR A 165 11.26 -12.85 0.21
N ILE A 166 11.43 -14.14 0.50
CA ILE A 166 10.99 -14.76 1.77
C ILE A 166 11.61 -14.03 2.95
N GLU A 167 12.89 -13.71 2.86
CA GLU A 167 13.65 -13.02 3.90
C GLU A 167 13.04 -11.66 4.25
N SER A 168 12.72 -10.83 3.24
CA SER A 168 12.10 -9.52 3.45
C SER A 168 10.72 -9.63 4.12
N ILE A 169 9.93 -10.65 3.75
CA ILE A 169 8.62 -10.89 4.35
C ILE A 169 8.77 -11.36 5.81
N VAL A 170 9.72 -12.24 6.07
CA VAL A 170 10.03 -12.74 7.42
C VAL A 170 10.47 -11.61 8.35
N GLU A 171 11.32 -10.70 7.87
CA GLU A 171 11.75 -9.53 8.64
C GLU A 171 10.55 -8.64 9.01
N GLU A 172 9.68 -8.31 8.04
CA GLU A 172 8.48 -7.53 8.31
C GLU A 172 7.58 -8.22 9.34
N VAL A 173 7.30 -9.52 9.17
CA VAL A 173 6.45 -10.28 10.10
C VAL A 173 7.05 -10.30 11.51
N LYS A 174 8.36 -10.48 11.66
CA LYS A 174 9.02 -10.42 12.97
C LYS A 174 8.88 -9.06 13.64
N LEU A 175 9.01 -7.96 12.90
CA LEU A 175 8.79 -6.61 13.42
C LEU A 175 7.34 -6.41 13.86
N LEU A 176 6.38 -6.92 13.10
CA LEU A 176 4.96 -6.85 13.45
C LEU A 176 4.63 -7.69 14.68
N VAL A 177 5.19 -8.90 14.81
CA VAL A 177 5.07 -9.74 16.01
C VAL A 177 5.62 -9.01 17.23
N ALA A 178 6.79 -8.37 17.11
CA ALA A 178 7.37 -7.59 18.21
C ALA A 178 6.48 -6.42 18.65
N ASN A 179 5.63 -5.92 17.77
CA ASN A 179 4.61 -4.90 18.04
C ASN A 179 3.25 -5.49 18.50
N GLY A 180 3.16 -6.80 18.72
CA GLY A 180 1.99 -7.48 19.29
C GLY A 180 0.99 -8.01 18.27
N VAL A 181 1.28 -7.94 16.97
CA VAL A 181 0.43 -8.54 15.92
C VAL A 181 0.54 -10.06 15.97
N LYS A 182 -0.59 -10.75 15.87
CA LYS A 182 -0.70 -12.22 15.98
C LYS A 182 -1.27 -12.88 14.74
N GLU A 183 -2.10 -12.16 13.98
CA GLU A 183 -2.73 -12.63 12.75
C GLU A 183 -2.16 -11.89 11.55
N PHE A 184 -1.74 -12.64 10.53
CA PHE A 184 -1.16 -12.08 9.31
C PHE A 184 -2.00 -12.45 8.10
N GLN A 185 -2.50 -11.45 7.40
CA GLN A 185 -3.29 -11.62 6.20
C GLN A 185 -2.38 -11.42 4.98
N LEU A 186 -1.93 -12.53 4.38
CA LEU A 186 -1.06 -12.50 3.21
C LEU A 186 -1.86 -12.07 1.98
N ILE A 187 -1.40 -11.01 1.33
CA ILE A 187 -2.07 -10.40 0.18
C ILE A 187 -1.15 -10.25 -1.03
N ALA A 188 -1.70 -10.50 -2.20
CA ALA A 188 -1.13 -10.19 -3.51
C ALA A 188 -2.28 -9.97 -4.51
N GLN A 189 -2.02 -9.84 -5.78
CA GLN A 189 -3.05 -9.91 -6.82
C GLN A 189 -3.42 -11.37 -7.14
N ASP A 190 -2.47 -12.26 -6.97
CA ASP A 190 -2.61 -13.71 -7.09
C ASP A 190 -1.55 -14.38 -6.21
N LEU A 191 -1.93 -14.91 -5.05
CA LEU A 191 -0.99 -15.57 -4.13
C LEU A 191 -0.37 -16.82 -4.76
N THR A 192 -1.13 -17.54 -5.56
CA THR A 192 -0.69 -18.84 -6.11
C THR A 192 0.43 -18.74 -7.14
N PHE A 193 0.78 -17.51 -7.57
CA PHE A 193 1.91 -17.27 -8.46
C PHE A 193 3.21 -16.90 -7.70
N TYR A 194 3.17 -16.83 -6.38
CA TYR A 194 4.32 -16.39 -5.57
C TYR A 194 5.55 -17.24 -5.80
N GLY A 195 6.67 -16.58 -6.05
CA GLY A 195 7.99 -17.16 -6.20
C GLY A 195 8.40 -17.53 -7.63
N TYR A 196 7.46 -17.70 -8.56
CA TYR A 196 7.82 -18.10 -9.94
C TYR A 196 8.76 -17.12 -10.64
N ASP A 197 8.62 -15.83 -10.39
CA ASP A 197 9.49 -14.81 -10.99
C ASP A 197 10.91 -14.84 -10.41
N LEU A 198 11.04 -15.01 -9.08
CA LEU A 198 12.33 -15.02 -8.37
C LEU A 198 13.01 -16.39 -8.37
N TYR A 199 12.28 -17.44 -8.00
CA TYR A 199 12.84 -18.76 -7.70
C TYR A 199 12.58 -19.79 -8.80
N LYS A 200 11.84 -19.40 -9.86
CA LYS A 200 11.43 -20.29 -10.99
C LYS A 200 10.53 -21.46 -10.59
N THR A 201 9.99 -21.42 -9.39
CA THR A 201 9.03 -22.39 -8.85
C THR A 201 8.05 -21.71 -7.90
N ASN A 202 6.93 -22.37 -7.63
CA ASN A 202 6.02 -21.92 -6.59
C ASN A 202 6.70 -21.97 -5.22
N LYS A 203 6.62 -20.90 -4.45
CA LYS A 203 7.20 -20.79 -3.10
C LYS A 203 6.18 -20.38 -2.04
N LEU A 204 4.88 -20.46 -2.36
CA LEU A 204 3.85 -20.07 -1.41
C LEU A 204 3.82 -21.02 -0.20
N ALA A 205 3.93 -22.34 -0.40
CA ALA A 205 3.97 -23.32 0.68
C ALA A 205 5.18 -23.10 1.60
N ASP A 206 6.37 -22.95 1.01
CA ASP A 206 7.61 -22.67 1.76
C ASP A 206 7.49 -21.37 2.58
N LEU A 207 6.90 -20.33 2.00
CA LEU A 207 6.66 -19.06 2.69
C LEU A 207 5.71 -19.24 3.88
N VAL A 208 4.56 -19.88 3.66
CA VAL A 208 3.54 -20.11 4.70
C VAL A 208 4.13 -20.91 5.85
N GLN A 209 4.85 -22.00 5.56
CA GLN A 209 5.51 -22.82 6.56
C GLN A 209 6.57 -22.03 7.33
N THR A 210 7.36 -21.22 6.63
CA THR A 210 8.38 -20.37 7.27
C THR A 210 7.75 -19.37 8.23
N LEU A 211 6.67 -18.70 7.82
CA LEU A 211 5.96 -17.74 8.65
C LEU A 211 5.26 -18.39 9.85
N ALA A 212 4.64 -19.55 9.65
CA ALA A 212 3.96 -20.30 10.71
C ALA A 212 4.91 -20.74 11.84
N ASN A 213 6.19 -20.91 11.53
CA ASN A 213 7.23 -21.27 12.51
C ASN A 213 7.81 -20.07 13.27
N ILE A 214 7.39 -18.83 12.96
CA ILE A 214 7.83 -17.64 13.71
C ILE A 214 7.09 -17.61 15.07
N PRO A 215 7.79 -17.61 16.20
CA PRO A 215 7.16 -17.49 17.51
C PRO A 215 6.31 -16.22 17.60
N GLY A 216 5.03 -16.35 17.99
CA GLY A 216 4.09 -15.23 18.09
C GLY A 216 3.16 -15.08 16.88
N VAL A 217 3.38 -15.81 15.80
CA VAL A 217 2.40 -15.95 14.71
C VAL A 217 1.37 -17.00 15.15
N GLU A 218 0.10 -16.56 15.28
CA GLU A 218 -0.99 -17.45 15.69
C GLU A 218 -1.90 -17.82 14.51
N TRP A 219 -2.08 -16.90 13.53
CA TRP A 219 -2.95 -17.09 12.39
C TRP A 219 -2.33 -16.55 11.10
N LEU A 220 -2.42 -17.36 10.04
CA LEU A 220 -2.12 -16.96 8.66
C LEU A 220 -3.38 -17.06 7.82
N ARG A 221 -3.77 -15.99 7.14
CA ARG A 221 -4.87 -16.01 6.16
C ARG A 221 -4.34 -15.72 4.77
N LEU A 222 -4.77 -16.50 3.82
CA LEU A 222 -4.39 -16.39 2.42
C LEU A 222 -5.53 -15.73 1.63
N HIS A 223 -5.25 -14.57 1.01
CA HIS A 223 -6.22 -13.82 0.23
C HIS A 223 -5.88 -13.85 -1.26
N TYR A 224 -6.90 -14.01 -2.11
CA TYR A 224 -6.77 -13.97 -3.57
C TYR A 224 -5.94 -15.12 -4.16
N GLY A 225 -6.18 -16.33 -3.68
CA GLY A 225 -5.64 -17.57 -4.27
C GLY A 225 -6.42 -17.97 -5.53
N TYR A 226 -5.73 -18.21 -6.64
CA TYR A 226 -6.36 -18.71 -7.85
C TYR A 226 -6.43 -20.26 -7.81
N PRO A 227 -7.60 -20.88 -7.96
CA PRO A 227 -7.78 -22.32 -7.68
C PRO A 227 -6.89 -23.26 -8.50
N ASN A 228 -6.60 -22.88 -9.75
CA ASN A 228 -5.92 -23.77 -10.69
C ASN A 228 -4.44 -24.06 -10.35
N GLN A 229 -3.83 -23.29 -9.46
CA GLN A 229 -2.41 -23.42 -9.10
C GLN A 229 -2.20 -23.35 -7.59
N PHE A 230 -3.25 -23.65 -6.84
CA PHE A 230 -3.17 -23.62 -5.38
C PHE A 230 -2.25 -24.76 -4.90
N PRO A 231 -1.23 -24.49 -4.10
CA PRO A 231 -0.34 -25.50 -3.56
C PRO A 231 -1.03 -26.23 -2.39
N TYR A 232 -1.66 -27.37 -2.69
CA TYR A 232 -2.46 -28.12 -1.71
C TYR A 232 -1.63 -28.68 -0.54
N GLU A 233 -0.33 -28.79 -0.70
CA GLU A 233 0.62 -29.13 0.36
C GLU A 233 0.62 -28.15 1.56
N ILE A 234 -0.02 -27.01 1.45
CA ILE A 234 -0.23 -26.08 2.57
C ILE A 234 -1.26 -26.64 3.58
N LEU A 235 -2.11 -27.55 3.15
CA LEU A 235 -3.23 -28.07 3.95
C LEU A 235 -2.84 -29.25 4.85
N ASP A 236 -1.64 -29.80 4.64
CA ASP A 236 -1.07 -30.91 5.41
C ASP A 236 -0.24 -30.37 6.60
#